data_2d68b19bea818c85d7b8f5ea9057eabe
#
_entry.id   2d68b19bea818c85d7b8f5ea9057eabe
#
_cell.length_a   1.000
_cell.length_b   1.000
_cell.length_c   1.000
_cell.angle_alpha   90.00
_cell.angle_beta   90.00
_cell.angle_gamma   90.00
#
_symmetry.space_group_name_H-M   'P 1'
#
loop_
_entity.id
_entity.type
_entity.pdbx_description
1 polymer ?
#
loop_
_entity_poly.entity_id
_entity_poly.type
_entity_poly.pdbx_seq_one_letter_code
_entity_poly.pdbx_strand_id
1 'polypeptide(L)'
;RSAPSGGTLSYVFTTSVYAKLLEGWGEVADTTTWCDEEDVANFLTQEDISLSADASLKQLPRGDTAKDATISDARETYKIACYARKWTVDEQDVIDDRLGAIMRMPAEMGAAARRLRPDLVYSLLLANAALADTGALFNATAVTSAGGHANLTTAVLGATGLKAAITAMG
;
A
#
# COMPACT_ATOMS: atom_id res chain seq x y z
N ARG A 1 -33.03 22.17 39.14
CA ARG A 1 -31.94 21.83 38.21
C ARG A 1 -32.53 20.85 37.24
N SER A 2 -32.78 21.27 36.01
CA SER A 2 -33.19 20.36 34.92
C SER A 2 -32.00 19.49 34.53
N ALA A 3 -32.22 18.18 34.46
CA ALA A 3 -31.24 17.26 33.93
C ALA A 3 -30.94 17.61 32.45
N PRO A 4 -29.68 17.52 31.98
CA PRO A 4 -29.39 17.73 30.58
C PRO A 4 -30.14 16.68 29.74
N SER A 5 -30.80 17.15 28.67
CA SER A 5 -31.50 16.25 27.75
C SER A 5 -30.51 15.33 27.06
N GLY A 6 -30.86 14.04 26.94
CA GLY A 6 -29.95 12.99 26.38
C GLY A 6 -29.35 13.29 25.02
N GLY A 7 -29.93 14.25 24.26
CA GLY A 7 -29.35 14.70 22.97
C GLY A 7 -28.04 15.47 23.10
N THR A 8 -27.86 16.27 24.18
CA THR A 8 -26.64 17.08 24.38
C THR A 8 -25.44 16.21 24.76
N LEU A 9 -25.65 15.13 25.50
CA LEU A 9 -24.61 14.20 25.92
C LEU A 9 -24.10 13.40 24.71
N SER A 10 -24.98 13.02 23.81
CA SER A 10 -24.64 12.31 22.56
C SER A 10 -23.71 13.12 21.66
N TYR A 11 -23.97 14.41 21.50
CA TYR A 11 -23.10 15.28 20.66
C TYR A 11 -21.70 15.45 21.27
N VAL A 12 -21.64 15.70 22.59
CA VAL A 12 -20.35 15.82 23.28
C VAL A 12 -19.54 14.54 23.18
N PHE A 13 -20.18 13.39 23.40
CA PHE A 13 -19.54 12.08 23.29
C PHE A 13 -19.03 11.83 21.87
N THR A 14 -19.85 12.05 20.83
CA THR A 14 -19.46 11.88 19.43
C THR A 14 -18.27 12.75 19.06
N THR A 15 -18.26 14.02 19.47
CA THR A 15 -17.16 14.94 19.21
C THR A 15 -15.87 14.48 19.91
N SER A 16 -15.97 14.01 21.15
CA SER A 16 -14.82 13.51 21.91
C SER A 16 -14.24 12.23 21.32
N VAL A 17 -15.09 11.29 20.90
CA VAL A 17 -14.69 10.06 20.20
C VAL A 17 -13.96 10.38 18.88
N TYR A 18 -14.51 11.30 18.10
CA TYR A 18 -13.89 11.72 16.85
C TYR A 18 -12.53 12.39 17.06
N ALA A 19 -12.41 13.27 18.04
CA ALA A 19 -11.14 13.90 18.40
C ALA A 19 -10.08 12.87 18.81
N LYS A 20 -10.45 11.87 19.62
CA LYS A 20 -9.56 10.78 20.02
C LYS A 20 -9.16 9.86 18.86
N LEU A 21 -10.07 9.62 17.93
CA LEU A 21 -9.76 8.87 16.71
C LEU A 21 -8.72 9.60 15.85
N LEU A 22 -8.89 10.91 15.67
CA LEU A 22 -7.92 11.73 14.92
C LEU A 22 -6.56 11.81 15.65
N GLU A 23 -6.56 11.88 16.98
CA GLU A 23 -5.33 11.83 17.77
C GLU A 23 -4.56 10.54 17.48
N GLY A 24 -5.21 9.38 17.61
CA GLY A 24 -4.60 8.07 17.30
C GLY A 24 -4.15 7.93 15.85
N TRP A 25 -4.92 8.47 14.91
CA TRP A 25 -4.52 8.53 13.50
C TRP A 25 -3.23 9.35 13.30
N GLY A 26 -3.10 10.49 13.99
CA GLY A 26 -1.94 11.38 13.89
C GLY A 26 -0.66 10.83 14.53
N GLU A 27 -0.78 9.89 15.49
CA GLU A 27 0.38 9.28 16.17
C GLU A 27 1.19 8.34 15.26
N VAL A 28 0.58 7.80 14.22
CA VAL A 28 1.21 6.83 13.32
C VAL A 28 1.74 7.53 12.09
N ALA A 29 3.05 7.43 11.86
CA ALA A 29 3.68 7.95 10.65
C ALA A 29 3.30 7.12 9.42
N ASP A 30 3.09 7.80 8.28
CA ASP A 30 2.91 7.13 7.01
C ASP A 30 4.28 6.79 6.40
N THR A 31 4.52 5.52 6.20
CA THR A 31 5.75 5.01 5.60
C THR A 31 5.59 4.64 4.12
N THR A 32 4.42 4.91 3.53
CA THR A 32 4.08 4.58 2.15
C THR A 32 4.06 5.78 1.20
N THR A 33 4.70 6.88 1.58
CA THR A 33 4.80 8.11 0.78
C THR A 33 5.57 7.94 -0.54
N TRP A 34 6.27 6.83 -0.70
CA TRP A 34 6.97 6.45 -1.93
C TRP A 34 6.08 5.72 -2.95
N CYS A 35 4.88 5.29 -2.53
CA CYS A 35 3.88 4.71 -3.43
C CYS A 35 3.06 5.82 -4.08
N ASP A 36 2.67 5.60 -5.33
CA ASP A 36 1.69 6.44 -5.99
C ASP A 36 0.26 6.17 -5.49
N GLU A 37 -0.60 7.16 -5.56
CA GLU A 37 -2.00 7.09 -5.13
C GLU A 37 -2.90 7.37 -6.30
N GLU A 38 -3.83 6.45 -6.57
CA GLU A 38 -4.82 6.59 -7.62
C GLU A 38 -6.24 6.56 -7.05
N ASP A 39 -7.08 7.47 -7.51
CA ASP A 39 -8.49 7.52 -7.16
C ASP A 39 -9.31 6.65 -8.12
N VAL A 40 -10.00 5.65 -7.57
CA VAL A 40 -10.81 4.71 -8.34
C VAL A 40 -12.29 4.88 -8.02
N ALA A 41 -13.12 5.01 -9.06
CA ALA A 41 -14.53 5.37 -8.95
C ALA A 41 -15.45 4.19 -8.54
N ASN A 42 -14.99 2.94 -8.61
CA ASN A 42 -15.83 1.76 -8.36
C ASN A 42 -15.02 0.59 -7.79
N PHE A 43 -15.72 -0.45 -7.32
CA PHE A 43 -15.13 -1.66 -6.75
C PHE A 43 -14.92 -2.79 -7.77
N LEU A 44 -14.97 -2.50 -9.05
CA LEU A 44 -14.68 -3.46 -10.10
C LEU A 44 -13.17 -3.66 -10.21
N THR A 45 -12.77 -4.76 -10.86
CA THR A 45 -11.36 -4.97 -11.19
C THR A 45 -10.90 -3.88 -12.15
N GLN A 46 -9.86 -3.18 -11.77
CA GLN A 46 -9.18 -2.19 -12.60
C GLN A 46 -8.04 -2.85 -13.34
N GLU A 47 -7.69 -2.30 -14.49
CA GLU A 47 -6.60 -2.77 -15.32
C GLU A 47 -5.63 -1.62 -15.57
N ASP A 48 -4.37 -1.84 -15.23
CA ASP A 48 -3.28 -0.96 -15.57
C ASP A 48 -2.50 -1.56 -16.73
N ILE A 49 -2.39 -0.80 -17.83
CA ILE A 49 -1.78 -1.26 -19.06
C ILE A 49 -0.48 -0.49 -19.29
N SER A 50 0.64 -1.19 -19.22
CA SER A 50 1.94 -0.65 -19.57
C SER A 50 2.32 -1.06 -20.99
N LEU A 51 2.78 -0.09 -21.78
CA LEU A 51 3.28 -0.28 -23.12
C LEU A 51 4.82 -0.19 -23.11
N SER A 52 5.47 -1.25 -23.53
CA SER A 52 6.92 -1.27 -23.76
C SER A 52 7.20 -1.29 -25.25
N ALA A 53 7.97 -0.33 -25.75
CA ALA A 53 8.38 -0.27 -27.14
C ALA A 53 9.90 -0.36 -27.26
N ASP A 54 10.41 -1.32 -28.03
CA ASP A 54 11.82 -1.29 -28.46
C ASP A 54 11.96 -0.25 -29.58
N ALA A 55 12.25 1.00 -29.19
CA ALA A 55 12.49 2.12 -30.11
C ALA A 55 13.97 2.27 -30.47
N SER A 56 14.82 1.28 -30.17
CA SER A 56 16.24 1.35 -30.44
C SER A 56 16.49 1.36 -31.95
N LEU A 57 17.20 2.41 -32.46
CA LEU A 57 17.60 2.49 -33.83
C LEU A 57 18.78 1.54 -34.05
N LYS A 58 18.64 0.61 -35.02
CA LYS A 58 19.69 -0.33 -35.42
C LYS A 58 20.30 0.16 -36.73
N GLN A 59 21.63 0.00 -36.86
CA GLN A 59 22.31 0.35 -38.08
C GLN A 59 21.76 -0.51 -39.25
N LEU A 60 21.34 0.16 -40.34
CA LEU A 60 20.86 -0.49 -41.54
C LEU A 60 22.02 -0.62 -42.55
N PRO A 61 22.53 -1.84 -42.81
CA PRO A 61 23.50 -2.08 -43.86
C PRO A 61 22.92 -1.78 -45.26
N ARG A 62 23.80 -1.41 -46.20
CA ARG A 62 23.35 -1.08 -47.54
C ARG A 62 22.74 -2.33 -48.23
N GLY A 63 21.47 -2.22 -48.64
CA GLY A 63 20.74 -3.32 -49.31
C GLY A 63 19.91 -4.19 -48.34
N ASP A 64 19.90 -3.87 -47.04
CA ASP A 64 19.08 -4.57 -46.07
C ASP A 64 17.76 -3.81 -45.84
N THR A 65 16.76 -4.50 -45.24
CA THR A 65 15.45 -3.93 -44.91
C THR A 65 15.41 -3.54 -43.45
N ALA A 66 14.80 -2.38 -43.12
CA ALA A 66 14.59 -1.95 -41.76
C ALA A 66 13.75 -3.00 -41.01
N LYS A 67 14.15 -3.32 -39.77
CA LYS A 67 13.41 -4.22 -38.90
C LYS A 67 12.28 -3.47 -38.21
N ASP A 68 11.13 -4.09 -38.13
CA ASP A 68 9.97 -3.53 -37.41
C ASP A 68 10.27 -3.37 -35.92
N ALA A 69 9.76 -2.29 -35.35
CA ALA A 69 9.78 -2.09 -33.91
C ALA A 69 8.78 -3.06 -33.26
N THR A 70 9.20 -3.70 -32.18
CA THR A 70 8.32 -4.57 -31.40
C THR A 70 7.68 -3.75 -30.30
N ILE A 71 6.35 -3.72 -30.26
CA ILE A 71 5.56 -3.14 -29.18
C ILE A 71 4.97 -4.32 -28.41
N SER A 72 5.23 -4.36 -27.12
CA SER A 72 4.61 -5.32 -26.20
C SER A 72 3.78 -4.56 -25.17
N ASP A 73 2.64 -5.10 -24.83
CA ASP A 73 1.78 -4.64 -23.76
C ASP A 73 1.84 -5.62 -22.58
N ALA A 74 1.81 -5.08 -21.38
CA ALA A 74 1.64 -5.83 -20.16
C ALA A 74 0.46 -5.25 -19.38
N ARG A 75 -0.34 -6.11 -18.78
CA ARG A 75 -1.55 -5.75 -18.05
C ARG A 75 -1.48 -6.28 -16.63
N GLU A 76 -1.53 -5.36 -15.68
CA GLU A 76 -1.73 -5.67 -14.27
C GLU A 76 -3.18 -5.42 -13.86
N THR A 77 -3.70 -6.21 -12.94
CA THR A 77 -5.05 -6.05 -12.45
C THR A 77 -5.06 -5.86 -10.95
N TYR A 78 -5.85 -4.90 -10.49
CA TYR A 78 -6.04 -4.65 -9.06
C TYR A 78 -7.50 -4.37 -8.71
N LYS A 79 -7.84 -4.48 -7.45
CA LYS A 79 -9.19 -4.28 -6.95
C LYS A 79 -9.16 -3.63 -5.58
N ILE A 80 -10.06 -2.67 -5.39
CA ILE A 80 -10.26 -2.04 -4.08
C ILE A 80 -10.98 -3.00 -3.14
N ALA A 81 -10.51 -3.08 -1.89
CA ALA A 81 -11.19 -3.76 -0.80
C ALA A 81 -11.63 -2.76 0.27
N CYS A 82 -12.80 -2.99 0.85
CA CYS A 82 -13.31 -2.19 1.95
C CYS A 82 -12.95 -2.86 3.28
N TYR A 83 -12.30 -2.12 4.18
CA TYR A 83 -11.96 -2.56 5.52
C TYR A 83 -12.77 -1.76 6.53
N ALA A 84 -13.53 -2.43 7.38
CA ALA A 84 -14.36 -1.79 8.39
C ALA A 84 -14.34 -2.59 9.70
N ARG A 85 -14.38 -1.86 10.81
CA ARG A 85 -14.59 -2.44 12.14
C ARG A 85 -15.62 -1.61 12.90
N LYS A 86 -16.60 -2.27 13.51
CA LYS A 86 -17.61 -1.63 14.34
C LYS A 86 -17.28 -1.86 15.80
N TRP A 87 -17.40 -0.80 16.58
CA TRP A 87 -17.39 -0.83 18.03
C TRP A 87 -18.72 -0.30 18.54
N THR A 88 -19.32 -0.99 19.47
CA THR A 88 -20.60 -0.60 20.11
C THR A 88 -20.38 -0.52 21.59
N VAL A 89 -20.84 0.56 22.21
CA VAL A 89 -20.74 0.85 23.63
C VAL A 89 -22.12 1.16 24.15
N ASP A 90 -22.47 0.63 25.30
CA ASP A 90 -23.71 0.96 25.97
C ASP A 90 -23.50 2.23 26.83
N GLU A 91 -24.60 2.97 27.08
CA GLU A 91 -24.57 4.17 27.90
C GLU A 91 -24.12 3.86 29.34
N GLN A 92 -24.48 2.71 29.86
CA GLN A 92 -24.08 2.28 31.20
C GLN A 92 -22.58 2.06 31.30
N ASP A 93 -21.96 1.48 30.27
CA ASP A 93 -20.52 1.26 30.24
C ASP A 93 -19.74 2.58 30.25
N VAL A 94 -20.26 3.61 29.56
CA VAL A 94 -19.65 4.95 29.52
C VAL A 94 -19.72 5.63 30.91
N ILE A 95 -20.82 5.45 31.62
CA ILE A 95 -21.01 6.02 32.97
C ILE A 95 -20.13 5.32 34.02
N ASP A 96 -19.98 4.00 33.87
CA ASP A 96 -19.23 3.15 34.80
C ASP A 96 -17.74 3.07 34.50
N ASP A 97 -17.25 3.72 33.42
CA ASP A 97 -15.84 3.72 33.01
C ASP A 97 -14.94 4.51 33.97
N ARG A 98 -14.58 3.87 35.10
CA ARG A 98 -13.71 4.47 36.12
C ARG A 98 -12.26 4.65 35.69
N LEU A 99 -11.80 3.95 34.65
CA LEU A 99 -10.41 3.92 34.18
C LEU A 99 -10.20 4.72 32.90
N GLY A 100 -11.25 5.25 32.28
CA GLY A 100 -11.18 5.91 30.98
C GLY A 100 -10.75 4.96 29.85
N ALA A 101 -10.98 3.66 30.02
CA ALA A 101 -10.59 2.64 29.06
C ALA A 101 -11.40 2.76 27.76
N ILE A 102 -12.68 3.12 27.87
CA ILE A 102 -13.59 3.30 26.74
C ILE A 102 -13.09 4.41 25.81
N MET A 103 -12.55 5.50 26.36
CA MET A 103 -12.03 6.61 25.56
C MET A 103 -10.66 6.35 24.91
N ARG A 104 -9.99 5.25 25.26
CA ARG A 104 -8.75 4.81 24.58
C ARG A 104 -9.04 4.05 23.28
N MET A 105 -10.17 3.34 23.22
CA MET A 105 -10.54 2.53 22.04
C MET A 105 -10.59 3.34 20.73
N PRO A 106 -11.18 4.54 20.68
CA PRO A 106 -11.15 5.36 19.46
C PRO A 106 -9.73 5.71 18.99
N ALA A 107 -8.82 6.04 19.91
CA ALA A 107 -7.44 6.33 19.57
C ALA A 107 -6.72 5.09 18.99
N GLU A 108 -6.91 3.92 19.62
CA GLU A 108 -6.36 2.65 19.10
C GLU A 108 -6.95 2.30 17.73
N MET A 109 -8.24 2.54 17.52
CA MET A 109 -8.89 2.34 16.21
C MET A 109 -8.33 3.31 15.15
N GLY A 110 -8.09 4.57 15.51
CA GLY A 110 -7.46 5.55 14.64
C GLY A 110 -6.05 5.12 14.23
N ALA A 111 -5.24 4.71 15.20
CA ALA A 111 -3.88 4.20 14.96
C ALA A 111 -3.89 2.92 14.12
N ALA A 112 -4.82 2.00 14.36
CA ALA A 112 -4.97 0.78 13.57
C ALA A 112 -5.38 1.07 12.12
N ALA A 113 -6.31 2.01 11.92
CA ALA A 113 -6.72 2.44 10.58
C ALA A 113 -5.55 3.06 9.80
N ARG A 114 -4.70 3.85 10.47
CA ARG A 114 -3.52 4.45 9.84
C ARG A 114 -2.46 3.40 9.47
N ARG A 115 -2.26 2.37 10.31
CA ARG A 115 -1.31 1.27 10.04
C ARG A 115 -1.77 0.33 8.94
N LEU A 116 -3.06 0.23 8.68
CA LEU A 116 -3.61 -0.71 7.70
C LEU A 116 -3.00 -0.52 6.30
N ARG A 117 -2.83 0.73 5.86
CA ARG A 117 -2.27 1.03 4.54
C ARG A 117 -0.81 0.56 4.39
N PRO A 118 0.13 0.95 5.27
CA PRO A 118 1.48 0.40 5.24
C PRO A 118 1.52 -1.13 5.32
N ASP A 119 0.72 -1.72 6.21
CA ASP A 119 0.68 -3.18 6.40
C ASP A 119 0.26 -3.91 5.11
N LEU A 120 -0.72 -3.37 4.37
CA LEU A 120 -1.15 -3.93 3.09
C LEU A 120 -0.05 -3.82 2.03
N VAL A 121 0.59 -2.65 1.90
CA VAL A 121 1.67 -2.44 0.92
C VAL A 121 2.85 -3.37 1.20
N TYR A 122 3.30 -3.43 2.45
CA TYR A 122 4.41 -4.31 2.80
C TYR A 122 4.05 -5.80 2.72
N SER A 123 2.80 -6.19 3.02
CA SER A 123 2.36 -7.57 2.84
C SER A 123 2.39 -7.99 1.38
N LEU A 124 2.02 -7.09 0.46
CA LEU A 124 2.10 -7.34 -0.99
C LEU A 124 3.54 -7.53 -1.45
N LEU A 125 4.47 -6.67 -1.00
CA LEU A 125 5.89 -6.81 -1.30
C LEU A 125 6.49 -8.11 -0.76
N LEU A 126 6.12 -8.49 0.47
CA LEU A 126 6.60 -9.73 1.10
C LEU A 126 5.99 -10.99 0.47
N ALA A 127 4.78 -10.90 -0.05
CA ALA A 127 4.15 -12.01 -0.77
C ALA A 127 4.91 -12.35 -2.06
N ASN A 128 5.62 -11.38 -2.65
CA ASN A 128 6.45 -11.54 -3.83
C ASN A 128 5.75 -12.34 -4.94
N ALA A 129 4.47 -12.00 -5.20
CA ALA A 129 3.66 -12.67 -6.21
C ALA A 129 4.21 -12.44 -7.62
N ALA A 130 3.84 -13.30 -8.54
CA ALA A 130 4.17 -13.13 -9.95
C ALA A 130 3.43 -11.92 -10.52
N LEU A 131 4.14 -11.11 -11.30
CA LEU A 131 3.65 -9.97 -12.05
C LEU A 131 3.10 -10.41 -13.42
N ALA A 132 2.61 -9.47 -14.23
CA ALA A 132 2.09 -9.74 -15.58
C ALA A 132 3.10 -10.39 -16.52
N ASP A 133 4.39 -10.14 -16.31
CA ASP A 133 5.50 -10.76 -17.04
C ASP A 133 5.80 -12.21 -16.60
N THR A 134 5.01 -12.77 -15.70
CA THR A 134 5.14 -14.10 -15.07
C THR A 134 6.30 -14.25 -14.08
N GLY A 135 7.12 -13.23 -13.90
CA GLY A 135 8.19 -13.17 -12.90
C GLY A 135 7.73 -12.64 -11.55
N ALA A 136 8.30 -13.13 -10.46
CA ALA A 136 8.11 -12.52 -9.15
C ALA A 136 8.86 -11.18 -9.09
N LEU A 137 8.31 -10.20 -8.34
CA LEU A 137 8.91 -8.86 -8.21
C LEU A 137 10.39 -8.94 -7.80
N PHE A 138 10.71 -9.78 -6.83
CA PHE A 138 12.09 -10.06 -6.42
C PHE A 138 12.51 -11.45 -6.89
N ASN A 139 13.39 -11.52 -7.88
CA ASN A 139 13.93 -12.77 -8.38
C ASN A 139 15.40 -12.62 -8.85
N ALA A 140 16.10 -13.75 -8.90
CA ALA A 140 17.49 -13.81 -9.36
C ALA A 140 17.63 -14.13 -10.85
N THR A 141 16.51 -14.29 -11.56
CA THR A 141 16.48 -14.61 -12.99
C THR A 141 17.03 -13.43 -13.79
N ALA A 142 17.87 -13.72 -14.79
CA ALA A 142 18.47 -12.67 -15.62
C ALA A 142 17.41 -11.87 -16.38
N VAL A 143 17.59 -10.56 -16.49
CA VAL A 143 16.67 -9.64 -17.20
C VAL A 143 16.50 -9.97 -18.70
N THR A 144 17.38 -10.77 -19.27
CA THR A 144 17.28 -11.27 -20.66
C THR A 144 16.31 -12.44 -20.81
N SER A 145 15.82 -13.00 -19.70
CA SER A 145 14.85 -14.11 -19.66
C SER A 145 13.46 -13.56 -19.35
N ALA A 146 12.41 -14.23 -19.84
CA ALA A 146 11.04 -13.85 -19.53
C ALA A 146 10.81 -13.85 -18.01
N GLY A 147 10.22 -12.78 -17.49
CA GLY A 147 9.98 -12.57 -16.04
C GLY A 147 11.25 -12.40 -15.20
N GLY A 148 12.40 -12.13 -15.84
CA GLY A 148 13.67 -11.95 -15.13
C GLY A 148 13.89 -10.51 -14.68
N HIS A 149 14.11 -10.27 -13.37
CA HIS A 149 14.39 -8.95 -12.80
C HIS A 149 15.83 -8.82 -12.28
N ALA A 150 16.52 -9.94 -12.00
CA ALA A 150 17.90 -9.97 -11.48
C ALA A 150 18.16 -9.06 -10.25
N ASN A 151 17.14 -8.83 -9.44
CA ASN A 151 17.13 -7.90 -8.29
C ASN A 151 17.19 -8.62 -6.93
N LEU A 152 17.24 -9.95 -6.92
CA LEU A 152 17.38 -10.75 -5.72
C LEU A 152 18.80 -11.31 -5.60
N THR A 153 19.45 -11.06 -4.47
CA THR A 153 20.76 -11.64 -4.15
C THR A 153 20.70 -12.37 -2.82
N THR A 154 21.50 -13.43 -2.68
CA THR A 154 21.67 -14.19 -1.44
C THR A 154 22.72 -13.58 -0.49
N ALA A 155 23.26 -12.40 -0.83
CA ALA A 155 24.27 -11.74 -0.01
C ALA A 155 23.69 -11.40 1.37
N VAL A 156 24.45 -11.72 2.43
CA VAL A 156 24.09 -11.36 3.79
C VAL A 156 24.08 -9.84 3.94
N LEU A 157 23.08 -9.31 4.65
CA LEU A 157 23.00 -7.89 4.94
C LEU A 157 24.17 -7.46 5.83
N GLY A 158 25.13 -6.78 5.25
CA GLY A 158 26.33 -6.25 5.88
C GLY A 158 26.96 -5.19 5.01
N ALA A 159 28.08 -4.60 5.44
CA ALA A 159 28.75 -3.52 4.69
C ALA A 159 29.10 -3.92 3.24
N THR A 160 29.56 -5.17 3.04
CA THR A 160 29.89 -5.70 1.70
C THR A 160 28.63 -5.93 0.87
N GLY A 161 27.57 -6.51 1.45
CA GLY A 161 26.29 -6.74 0.75
C GLY A 161 25.62 -5.42 0.37
N LEU A 162 25.62 -4.44 1.26
CA LEU A 162 25.08 -3.11 0.99
C LEU A 162 25.86 -2.40 -0.14
N LYS A 163 27.20 -2.48 -0.12
CA LYS A 163 28.04 -1.92 -1.20
C LYS A 163 27.73 -2.60 -2.54
N ALA A 164 27.59 -3.93 -2.55
CA ALA A 164 27.24 -4.66 -3.76
C ALA A 164 25.86 -4.25 -4.30
N ALA A 165 24.86 -4.09 -3.43
CA ALA A 165 23.52 -3.63 -3.80
C ALA A 165 23.54 -2.22 -4.40
N ILE A 166 24.25 -1.27 -3.77
CA ILE A 166 24.41 0.10 -4.29
C ILE A 166 25.07 0.09 -5.67
N THR A 167 26.12 -0.74 -5.86
CA THR A 167 26.80 -0.87 -7.16
C THR A 167 25.90 -1.46 -8.23
N ALA A 168 24.99 -2.36 -7.88
CA ALA A 168 24.05 -2.96 -8.82
C ALA A 168 22.90 -2.02 -9.22
N MET A 169 22.60 -1.00 -8.41
CA MET A 169 21.55 0.00 -8.69
C MET A 169 22.06 1.22 -9.47
N GLY A 170 23.35 1.44 -9.56
CA GLY A 170 24.00 2.56 -10.26
C GLY A 170 24.65 2.15 -11.52
#